data_65ede8c2148bab13f917dfe863d080a1
#
_entry.id   65ede8c2148bab13f917dfe863d080a1
#
_cell.length_a   1.000
_cell.length_b   1.000
_cell.length_c   1.000
_cell.angle_alpha   90.00
_cell.angle_beta   90.00
_cell.angle_gamma   90.00
#
_symmetry.space_group_name_H-M   'P 1'
#
loop_
_entity.id
_entity.type
_entity.pdbx_description
1 polymer ?
#
loop_
_entity_poly.entity_id
_entity_poly.type
_entity_poly.pdbx_seq_one_letter_code
_entity_poly.pdbx_strand_id
1 'polypeptide(L)'
;MPRAIYPSRKCLSPDCPNGEFVPERSDKKVCDDICRSRYHSQRKREANKTKYKQIEEIKKADSALKELYKTCQDKNIETVLAETLTLLNISTTSALSILVDSETGFKIFWFHEYGIMGIAKDKYKIRKKSLYVKI
;
A
#
# COMPACT_ATOMS: atom_id res chain seq x y z
N MET A 1 -10.86 19.49 46.54
CA MET A 1 -10.45 20.19 45.32
C MET A 1 -11.57 20.19 44.30
N PRO A 2 -11.87 21.29 43.65
CA PRO A 2 -12.87 21.31 42.60
C PRO A 2 -12.37 20.46 41.43
N ARG A 3 -13.25 19.62 40.89
CA ARG A 3 -12.95 18.84 39.70
C ARG A 3 -12.86 19.78 38.50
N ALA A 4 -11.92 19.55 37.62
CA ALA A 4 -11.86 20.27 36.36
C ALA A 4 -13.13 19.98 35.54
N ILE A 5 -13.76 21.03 35.05
CA ILE A 5 -14.96 20.94 34.22
C ILE A 5 -14.54 21.18 32.78
N TYR A 6 -14.77 20.17 31.93
CA TYR A 6 -14.50 20.29 30.52
C TYR A 6 -15.78 20.61 29.75
N PRO A 7 -15.69 21.30 28.61
CA PRO A 7 -16.84 21.54 27.77
C PRO A 7 -17.39 20.25 27.18
N SER A 8 -18.69 20.24 26.90
CA SER A 8 -19.34 19.14 26.20
C SER A 8 -18.68 18.85 24.86
N ARG A 9 -18.52 17.58 24.53
CA ARG A 9 -17.91 17.11 23.29
C ARG A 9 -18.83 16.14 22.56
N LYS A 10 -18.72 16.14 21.25
CA LYS A 10 -19.38 15.14 20.42
C LYS A 10 -18.62 13.82 20.50
N CYS A 11 -19.34 12.72 20.74
CA CYS A 11 -18.75 11.40 20.74
C CYS A 11 -18.29 11.03 19.31
N LEU A 12 -17.05 10.55 19.18
CA LEU A 12 -16.48 10.18 17.89
C LEU A 12 -16.91 8.80 17.40
N SER A 13 -17.64 8.03 18.22
CA SER A 13 -18.19 6.75 17.76
C SER A 13 -19.32 7.02 16.74
N PRO A 14 -19.31 6.33 15.58
CA PRO A 14 -20.26 6.61 14.50
C PRO A 14 -21.72 6.31 14.87
N ASP A 15 -21.95 5.39 15.79
CA ASP A 15 -23.29 4.92 16.17
C ASP A 15 -23.65 5.29 17.62
N CYS A 16 -23.08 6.36 18.15
CA CYS A 16 -23.35 6.77 19.51
C CYS A 16 -24.78 7.33 19.66
N PRO A 17 -25.65 6.70 20.49
CA PRO A 17 -27.01 7.19 20.69
C PRO A 17 -27.08 8.49 21.49
N ASN A 18 -26.04 8.82 22.25
CA ASN A 18 -26.02 10.01 23.11
C ASN A 18 -25.52 11.26 22.38
N GLY A 19 -24.79 11.14 21.30
CA GLY A 19 -24.28 12.25 20.52
C GLY A 19 -23.21 13.10 21.21
N GLU A 20 -23.54 13.69 22.35
CA GLU A 20 -22.63 14.51 23.12
C GLU A 20 -22.42 13.97 24.53
N PHE A 21 -21.27 14.27 25.12
CA PHE A 21 -20.93 13.90 26.50
C PHE A 21 -20.00 14.92 27.12
N VAL A 22 -20.01 14.98 28.48
CA VAL A 22 -19.06 15.79 29.23
C VAL A 22 -17.88 14.89 29.62
N PRO A 23 -16.67 15.13 29.10
CA PRO A 23 -15.52 14.26 29.36
C PRO A 23 -15.03 14.43 30.80
N GLU A 24 -14.61 13.34 31.42
CA GLU A 24 -13.93 13.34 32.72
C GLU A 24 -12.46 13.73 32.59
N ARG A 25 -11.90 13.56 31.42
CA ARG A 25 -10.50 13.89 31.09
C ARG A 25 -10.43 14.64 29.78
N SER A 26 -9.40 15.45 29.61
CA SER A 26 -9.20 16.26 28.40
C SER A 26 -8.98 15.41 27.13
N ASP A 27 -8.49 14.20 27.27
CA ASP A 27 -8.18 13.27 26.18
C ASP A 27 -9.34 12.34 25.80
N LYS A 28 -10.46 12.37 26.55
CA LYS A 28 -11.59 11.50 26.30
C LYS A 28 -12.33 11.89 25.02
N LYS A 29 -12.39 10.99 24.05
CA LYS A 29 -12.99 11.22 22.72
C LYS A 29 -14.35 10.58 22.52
N VAL A 30 -14.71 9.62 23.37
CA VAL A 30 -15.95 8.83 23.29
C VAL A 30 -16.60 8.79 24.64
N CYS A 31 -17.93 8.62 24.68
CA CYS A 31 -18.70 8.74 25.92
C CYS A 31 -18.56 7.55 26.88
N ASP A 32 -18.38 6.34 26.38
CA ASP A 32 -18.26 5.12 27.18
C ASP A 32 -17.36 4.07 26.52
N ASP A 33 -17.18 2.92 27.18
CA ASP A 33 -16.32 1.83 26.71
C ASP A 33 -16.87 1.13 25.46
N ILE A 34 -18.16 1.06 25.30
CA ILE A 34 -18.80 0.50 24.11
C ILE A 34 -18.49 1.37 22.90
N CYS A 35 -18.64 2.69 23.04
CA CYS A 35 -18.29 3.64 21.99
C CYS A 35 -16.80 3.63 21.69
N ARG A 36 -15.93 3.41 22.69
CA ARG A 36 -14.49 3.26 22.51
C ARG A 36 -14.17 2.05 21.62
N SER A 37 -14.76 0.90 21.92
CA SER A 37 -14.56 -0.31 21.12
C SER A 37 -15.01 -0.13 19.68
N ARG A 38 -16.15 0.50 19.46
CA ARG A 38 -16.68 0.78 18.11
C ARG A 38 -15.77 1.73 17.34
N TYR A 39 -15.31 2.80 17.99
CA TYR A 39 -14.41 3.77 17.40
C TYR A 39 -13.10 3.15 16.94
N HIS A 40 -12.45 2.37 17.80
CA HIS A 40 -11.21 1.69 17.48
C HIS A 40 -11.39 0.62 16.39
N SER A 41 -12.47 -0.14 16.43
CA SER A 41 -12.78 -1.14 15.39
C SER A 41 -12.99 -0.49 14.03
N GLN A 42 -13.66 0.64 13.97
CA GLN A 42 -13.85 1.39 12.73
C GLN A 42 -12.54 1.90 12.17
N ARG A 43 -11.68 2.49 13.00
CA ARG A 43 -10.36 2.97 12.56
C ARG A 43 -9.50 1.82 12.05
N LYS A 44 -9.55 0.67 12.70
CA LYS A 44 -8.83 -0.53 12.27
C LYS A 44 -9.33 -1.04 10.92
N ARG A 45 -10.64 -1.05 10.71
CA ARG A 45 -11.24 -1.44 9.41
C ARG A 45 -10.80 -0.50 8.28
N GLU A 46 -10.82 0.79 8.52
CA GLU A 46 -10.38 1.79 7.52
C GLU A 46 -8.90 1.63 7.17
N ALA A 47 -8.04 1.44 8.16
CA ALA A 47 -6.62 1.20 7.95
C ALA A 47 -6.38 -0.11 7.15
N ASN A 48 -7.09 -1.18 7.48
CA ASN A 48 -7.00 -2.45 6.78
C ASN A 48 -7.52 -2.34 5.34
N LYS A 49 -8.56 -1.57 5.11
CA LYS A 49 -9.13 -1.34 3.77
C LYS A 49 -8.09 -0.75 2.81
N THR A 50 -7.34 0.24 3.26
CA THR A 50 -6.22 0.83 2.49
C THR A 50 -5.13 -0.20 2.22
N LYS A 51 -4.78 -1.00 3.21
CA LYS A 51 -3.78 -2.06 3.12
C LYS A 51 -4.16 -3.12 2.08
N TYR A 52 -5.40 -3.60 2.10
CA TYR A 52 -5.91 -4.58 1.14
C TYR A 52 -5.90 -4.05 -0.28
N LYS A 53 -6.25 -2.78 -0.45
CA LYS A 53 -6.22 -2.12 -1.76
C LYS A 53 -4.80 -2.10 -2.34
N GLN A 54 -3.80 -1.78 -1.54
CA GLN A 54 -2.39 -1.78 -1.95
C GLN A 54 -1.92 -3.18 -2.33
N ILE A 55 -2.29 -4.20 -1.57
CA ILE A 55 -1.95 -5.60 -1.86
C ILE A 55 -2.56 -6.05 -3.19
N GLU A 56 -3.82 -5.69 -3.45
CA GLU A 56 -4.48 -5.99 -4.72
C GLU A 56 -3.80 -5.32 -5.90
N GLU A 57 -3.39 -4.06 -5.77
CA GLU A 57 -2.66 -3.34 -6.81
C GLU A 57 -1.32 -4.01 -7.12
N ILE A 58 -0.58 -4.44 -6.11
CA ILE A 58 0.68 -5.17 -6.25
C ILE A 58 0.44 -6.51 -6.98
N LYS A 59 -0.58 -7.26 -6.60
CA LYS A 59 -0.93 -8.54 -7.24
C LYS A 59 -1.31 -8.36 -8.71
N LYS A 60 -2.09 -7.33 -9.03
CA LYS A 60 -2.46 -7.02 -10.41
C LYS A 60 -1.25 -6.65 -11.25
N ALA A 61 -0.35 -5.84 -10.71
CA ALA A 61 0.89 -5.46 -11.39
C ALA A 61 1.78 -6.68 -11.62
N ASP A 62 1.93 -7.55 -10.62
CA ASP A 62 2.71 -8.77 -10.72
C ASP A 62 2.16 -9.72 -11.79
N SER A 63 0.84 -9.91 -11.84
CA SER A 63 0.18 -10.72 -12.86
C SER A 63 0.38 -10.16 -14.27
N ALA A 64 0.26 -8.84 -14.43
CA ALA A 64 0.51 -8.16 -15.70
C ALA A 64 1.97 -8.32 -16.15
N LEU A 65 2.92 -8.21 -15.22
CA LEU A 65 4.35 -8.42 -15.48
C LEU A 65 4.65 -9.86 -15.87
N LYS A 66 3.98 -10.83 -15.26
CA LYS A 66 4.11 -12.25 -15.62
C LYS A 66 3.73 -12.49 -17.08
N GLU A 67 2.60 -11.97 -17.51
CA GLU A 67 2.13 -12.06 -18.90
C GLU A 67 3.11 -11.36 -19.85
N LEU A 68 3.53 -10.16 -19.48
CA LEU A 68 4.48 -9.38 -20.30
C LEU A 68 5.85 -10.08 -20.41
N TYR A 69 6.33 -10.67 -19.32
CA TYR A 69 7.58 -11.43 -19.28
C TYR A 69 7.52 -12.64 -20.23
N LYS A 70 6.42 -13.38 -20.22
CA LYS A 70 6.18 -14.47 -21.17
C LYS A 70 6.23 -13.99 -22.61
N THR A 71 5.52 -12.91 -22.90
CA THR A 71 5.48 -12.32 -24.24
C THR A 71 6.88 -11.87 -24.69
N CYS A 72 7.64 -11.26 -23.80
CA CYS A 72 9.01 -10.83 -24.09
C CYS A 72 9.93 -12.01 -24.40
N GLN A 73 9.81 -13.11 -23.67
CA GLN A 73 10.60 -14.31 -23.92
C GLN A 73 10.25 -14.98 -25.26
N ASP A 74 8.95 -15.11 -25.53
CA ASP A 74 8.46 -15.73 -26.77
C ASP A 74 8.87 -14.95 -28.01
N LYS A 75 8.94 -13.61 -27.90
CA LYS A 75 9.29 -12.73 -29.02
C LYS A 75 10.73 -12.22 -28.99
N ASN A 76 11.56 -12.69 -28.07
CA ASN A 76 12.94 -12.23 -27.86
C ASN A 76 13.05 -10.70 -27.66
N ILE A 77 12.10 -10.13 -26.93
CA ILE A 77 12.12 -8.72 -26.57
C ILE A 77 12.90 -8.56 -25.26
N GLU A 78 13.96 -7.76 -25.27
CA GLU A 78 14.79 -7.53 -24.07
C GLU A 78 14.32 -6.39 -23.20
N THR A 79 13.71 -5.38 -23.81
CA THR A 79 13.29 -4.16 -23.10
C THR A 79 11.84 -3.79 -23.43
N VAL A 80 11.18 -3.16 -22.46
CA VAL A 80 9.84 -2.60 -22.65
C VAL A 80 9.89 -1.10 -22.42
N LEU A 81 9.00 -0.36 -23.09
CA LEU A 81 8.91 1.08 -22.93
C LEU A 81 8.10 1.43 -21.68
N ALA A 82 8.45 2.55 -21.05
CA ALA A 82 7.70 3.08 -19.91
C ALA A 82 6.21 3.27 -20.24
N GLU A 83 5.90 3.68 -21.45
CA GLU A 83 4.54 3.84 -21.94
C GLU A 83 3.73 2.53 -21.86
N THR A 84 4.33 1.39 -22.20
CA THR A 84 3.70 0.07 -22.08
C THR A 84 3.33 -0.22 -20.63
N LEU A 85 4.22 0.07 -19.69
CA LEU A 85 3.97 -0.12 -18.26
C LEU A 85 2.82 0.77 -17.78
N THR A 86 2.77 2.01 -18.23
CA THR A 86 1.69 2.96 -17.92
C THR A 86 0.34 2.45 -18.43
N LEU A 87 0.29 1.92 -19.64
CA LEU A 87 -0.93 1.33 -20.22
C LEU A 87 -1.43 0.12 -19.42
N LEU A 88 -0.54 -0.63 -18.79
CA LEU A 88 -0.87 -1.76 -17.94
C LEU A 88 -1.13 -1.37 -16.47
N ASN A 89 -1.14 -0.08 -16.17
CA ASN A 89 -1.28 0.46 -14.81
C ASN A 89 -0.19 -0.01 -13.85
N ILE A 90 1.01 -0.23 -14.36
CA ILE A 90 2.18 -0.61 -13.55
C ILE A 90 2.96 0.66 -13.24
N SER A 91 3.05 1.02 -11.95
CA SER A 91 3.78 2.19 -11.48
C SER A 91 4.91 1.80 -10.55
N THR A 92 6.06 2.44 -10.70
CA THR A 92 7.20 2.24 -9.79
C THR A 92 6.89 2.66 -8.36
N THR A 93 5.96 3.59 -8.18
CA THR A 93 5.53 4.06 -6.85
C THR A 93 4.73 3.02 -6.08
N SER A 94 4.13 2.04 -6.76
CA SER A 94 3.36 0.95 -6.16
C SER A 94 4.21 -0.28 -5.83
N ALA A 95 5.51 -0.25 -6.11
CA ALA A 95 6.40 -1.38 -5.86
C ALA A 95 6.47 -1.75 -4.37
N LEU A 96 6.54 -3.04 -4.09
CA LEU A 96 6.66 -3.57 -2.74
C LEU A 96 8.04 -3.26 -2.14
N SER A 97 9.09 -3.38 -2.95
CA SER A 97 10.46 -3.09 -2.53
C SER A 97 11.30 -2.59 -3.70
N ILE A 98 12.38 -1.89 -3.37
CA ILE A 98 13.34 -1.38 -4.35
C ILE A 98 14.70 -1.92 -3.97
N LEU A 99 15.33 -2.68 -4.87
CA LEU A 99 16.66 -3.22 -4.69
C LEU A 99 17.57 -2.78 -5.84
N VAL A 100 18.87 -2.80 -5.60
CA VAL A 100 19.86 -2.46 -6.62
C VAL A 100 20.47 -3.75 -7.17
N ASP A 101 20.50 -3.89 -8.49
CA ASP A 101 21.18 -5.00 -9.14
C ASP A 101 22.70 -4.83 -8.95
N SER A 102 23.35 -5.83 -8.36
CA SER A 102 24.77 -5.79 -8.04
C SER A 102 25.69 -5.75 -9.29
N GLU A 103 25.24 -6.29 -10.40
CA GLU A 103 26.03 -6.34 -11.64
C GLU A 103 25.99 -5.01 -12.40
N THR A 104 24.83 -4.39 -12.49
CA THR A 104 24.60 -3.20 -13.32
C THR A 104 24.50 -1.90 -12.53
N GLY A 105 24.17 -1.97 -11.23
CA GLY A 105 23.87 -0.82 -10.40
C GLY A 105 22.51 -0.19 -10.64
N PHE A 106 21.70 -0.75 -11.51
CA PHE A 106 20.35 -0.24 -11.77
C PHE A 106 19.36 -0.65 -10.67
N LYS A 107 18.37 0.20 -10.42
CA LYS A 107 17.32 -0.08 -9.45
C LYS A 107 16.28 -1.02 -10.04
N ILE A 108 15.87 -2.02 -9.25
CA ILE A 108 14.79 -2.94 -9.58
C ILE A 108 13.63 -2.66 -8.65
N PHE A 109 12.47 -2.39 -9.23
CA PHE A 109 11.22 -2.18 -8.52
C PHE A 109 10.46 -3.50 -8.47
N TRP A 110 10.49 -4.18 -7.32
CA TRP A 110 9.88 -5.49 -7.13
C TRP A 110 8.43 -5.38 -6.69
N PHE A 111 7.56 -6.14 -7.34
CA PHE A 111 6.15 -6.25 -6.94
C PHE A 111 5.93 -7.50 -6.10
N HIS A 112 6.13 -8.68 -6.65
CA HIS A 112 6.12 -9.95 -5.91
C HIS A 112 7.16 -10.89 -6.53
N GLU A 113 6.78 -11.70 -7.51
CA GLU A 113 7.70 -12.57 -8.25
C GLU A 113 8.42 -11.85 -9.37
N TYR A 114 7.85 -10.76 -9.86
CA TYR A 114 8.36 -9.98 -10.97
C TYR A 114 8.69 -8.57 -10.57
N GLY A 115 9.64 -7.99 -11.27
CA GLY A 115 10.04 -6.61 -11.06
C GLY A 115 10.42 -5.94 -12.37
N ILE A 116 10.58 -4.64 -12.32
CA ILE A 116 11.02 -3.84 -13.46
C ILE A 116 12.33 -3.14 -13.10
N MET A 117 13.32 -3.26 -13.97
CA MET A 117 14.62 -2.63 -13.81
C MET A 117 14.75 -1.47 -14.81
N GLY A 118 14.90 -0.25 -14.30
CA GLY A 118 15.11 0.92 -15.14
C GLY A 118 16.52 0.94 -15.72
N ILE A 119 16.66 0.76 -17.04
CA ILE A 119 17.95 0.73 -17.72
C ILE A 119 18.27 2.02 -18.46
N ALA A 120 17.23 2.78 -18.82
CA ALA A 120 17.32 4.10 -19.46
C ALA A 120 16.08 4.91 -19.09
N LYS A 121 16.03 6.19 -19.51
CA LYS A 121 14.95 7.10 -19.15
C LYS A 121 13.54 6.54 -19.38
N ASP A 122 13.33 5.89 -20.52
CA ASP A 122 12.03 5.36 -20.92
C ASP A 122 12.03 3.86 -21.20
N LYS A 123 13.07 3.15 -20.76
CA LYS A 123 13.23 1.72 -21.03
C LYS A 123 13.42 0.93 -19.75
N TYR A 124 12.74 -0.21 -19.67
CA TYR A 124 12.78 -1.11 -18.52
C TYR A 124 13.00 -2.55 -18.99
N LYS A 125 13.65 -3.34 -18.13
CA LYS A 125 13.72 -4.80 -18.27
C LYS A 125 12.84 -5.44 -17.22
N ILE A 126 12.11 -6.48 -17.61
CA ILE A 126 11.34 -7.27 -16.66
C ILE A 126 12.26 -8.33 -16.09
N ARG A 127 12.26 -8.43 -14.76
CA ARG A 127 13.08 -9.40 -14.02
C ARG A 127 12.18 -10.34 -13.23
N LYS A 128 12.59 -11.60 -13.15
CA LYS A 128 11.92 -12.63 -12.36
C LYS A 128 12.75 -12.89 -11.10
N LYS A 129 12.12 -12.84 -9.94
CA LYS A 129 12.80 -12.96 -8.65
C LYS A 129 13.53 -14.29 -8.45
N SER A 130 12.98 -15.38 -8.97
CA SER A 130 13.59 -16.70 -8.87
C SER A 130 14.93 -16.83 -9.60
N LEU A 131 15.25 -15.90 -10.51
CA LEU A 131 16.53 -15.86 -11.22
C LEU A 131 17.64 -15.19 -10.41
N TYR A 132 17.31 -14.57 -9.30
CA TYR A 132 18.29 -13.94 -8.40
C TYR A 132 18.59 -14.86 -7.24
N VAL A 133 19.89 -15.11 -7.03
CA VAL A 133 20.34 -15.93 -5.90
C VAL A 133 20.27 -15.08 -4.63
N LYS A 134 19.61 -15.61 -3.62
CA LYS A 134 19.65 -15.00 -2.28
C LYS A 134 20.96 -15.35 -1.62
N ILE A 135 21.75 -14.36 -1.36
CA ILE A 135 22.97 -14.49 -0.59
C ILE A 135 22.65 -14.21 0.88
#